data_ab3977316dff111df3605f6fb5b9d645
#
_entry.id   ab3977316dff111df3605f6fb5b9d645
#
_cell.length_a   1.000
_cell.length_b   1.000
_cell.length_c   1.000
_cell.angle_alpha   90.00
_cell.angle_beta   90.00
_cell.angle_gamma   90.00
#
_symmetry.space_group_name_H-M   'P 1'
#
loop_
_entity.id
_entity.type
_entity.pdbx_description
1 polymer ?
#
loop_
_entity_poly.entity_id
_entity_poly.type
_entity_poly.pdbx_seq_one_letter_code
_entity_poly.pdbx_strand_id
1 'polypeptide(L)'
;PLDLMQAYRLEMGSRFGIKDNSNLYEFWGRKITDNVNSELRSQPKTTRFLINLASNEYFSSVKANEIDAKIVTPQFKDWSKDRYRVISFFAKRARGLMASYIIKNKIKTPAELTAFNTDGYSFCADESTESELVFKRKKEK
;
A
#
# COMPACT_ATOMS: atom_id res chain seq x y z
N PRO A 1 -0.95 20.98 28.81
CA PRO A 1 -1.99 20.72 28.05
C PRO A 1 -2.15 19.34 27.54
N LEU A 2 -3.12 18.66 28.15
CA LEU A 2 -3.52 17.30 27.74
C LEU A 2 -4.10 17.27 26.33
N ASP A 3 -4.59 18.41 25.84
CA ASP A 3 -5.15 18.55 24.50
C ASP A 3 -4.14 18.29 23.38
N LEU A 4 -2.85 18.50 23.64
CA LEU A 4 -1.76 18.14 22.73
C LEU A 4 -1.50 16.63 22.65
N MET A 5 -2.07 15.87 23.59
CA MET A 5 -1.95 14.40 23.64
C MET A 5 -3.11 13.69 22.94
N GLN A 6 -4.12 14.38 22.47
CA GLN A 6 -5.17 13.79 21.67
C GLN A 6 -4.62 13.46 20.28
N ALA A 7 -4.70 12.18 19.92
CA ALA A 7 -4.37 11.73 18.57
C ALA A 7 -5.43 12.24 17.58
N TYR A 8 -5.21 13.41 17.01
CA TYR A 8 -6.02 13.88 15.89
C TYR A 8 -5.79 12.98 14.70
N ARG A 9 -6.85 12.37 14.20
CA ARG A 9 -6.82 11.71 12.91
C ARG A 9 -6.76 12.79 11.83
N LEU A 10 -5.57 13.07 11.38
CA LEU A 10 -5.32 13.99 10.29
C LEU A 10 -5.60 13.28 8.97
N GLU A 11 -6.66 13.66 8.29
CA GLU A 11 -6.94 13.16 6.94
C GLU A 11 -6.15 13.97 5.91
N MET A 12 -5.60 13.29 4.90
CA MET A 12 -4.73 13.91 3.90
C MET A 12 -5.42 15.06 3.14
N GLY A 13 -6.72 14.94 2.90
CA GLY A 13 -7.53 15.95 2.20
C GLY A 13 -8.09 17.06 3.11
N SER A 14 -7.87 17.00 4.43
CA SER A 14 -8.36 18.03 5.34
C SER A 14 -7.72 19.39 5.03
N ARG A 15 -8.54 20.44 5.04
CA ARG A 15 -8.07 21.81 4.82
C ARG A 15 -7.47 22.37 6.11
N PHE A 16 -6.19 22.63 6.12
CA PHE A 16 -5.51 23.44 7.13
C PHE A 16 -4.50 24.31 6.43
N GLY A 17 -4.59 25.60 6.63
CA GLY A 17 -3.67 26.57 6.05
C GLY A 17 -2.24 26.35 6.57
N ILE A 18 -1.53 25.40 5.95
CA ILE A 18 -0.09 25.24 6.18
C ILE A 18 0.63 26.04 5.11
N LYS A 19 1.03 27.26 5.44
CA LYS A 19 1.61 28.22 4.48
C LYS A 19 0.64 28.43 3.29
N ASP A 20 1.11 28.21 2.07
CA ASP A 20 0.33 28.41 0.85
C ASP A 20 -0.41 27.13 0.40
N ASN A 21 -0.40 26.06 1.20
CA ASN A 21 -1.01 24.80 0.85
C ASN A 21 -2.36 24.61 1.54
N SER A 22 -3.38 24.17 0.82
CA SER A 22 -4.72 23.97 1.35
C SER A 22 -4.90 22.63 2.07
N ASN A 23 -4.08 21.63 1.76
CA ASN A 23 -4.16 20.28 2.34
C ASN A 23 -2.79 19.58 2.32
N LEU A 24 -2.72 18.35 2.90
CA LEU A 24 -1.44 17.61 2.95
C LEU A 24 -0.99 17.09 1.59
N TYR A 25 -1.88 16.84 0.63
CA TYR A 25 -1.45 16.45 -0.72
C TYR A 25 -0.66 17.56 -1.40
N GLU A 26 -1.11 18.81 -1.28
CA GLU A 26 -0.39 19.98 -1.79
C GLU A 26 0.92 20.21 -1.05
N PHE A 27 0.91 20.09 0.28
CA PHE A 27 2.12 20.22 1.10
C PHE A 27 3.21 19.21 0.68
N TRP A 28 2.84 17.95 0.46
CA TRP A 28 3.79 16.93 0.02
C TRP A 28 4.20 17.11 -1.43
N GLY A 29 3.28 17.54 -2.31
CA GLY A 29 3.54 17.81 -3.72
C GLY A 29 4.32 16.67 -4.39
N ARG A 30 5.56 16.94 -4.81
CA ARG A 30 6.46 15.94 -5.41
C ARG A 30 7.45 15.31 -4.43
N LYS A 31 7.55 15.78 -3.21
CA LYS A 31 8.61 15.39 -2.27
C LYS A 31 8.70 13.89 -2.06
N ILE A 32 7.56 13.21 -1.86
CA ILE A 32 7.53 11.76 -1.65
C ILE A 32 7.92 11.02 -2.94
N THR A 33 7.38 11.43 -4.08
CA THR A 33 7.69 10.85 -5.40
C THR A 33 9.17 10.96 -5.73
N ASP A 34 9.76 12.12 -5.50
CA ASP A 34 11.17 12.37 -5.80
C ASP A 34 12.10 11.54 -4.90
N ASN A 35 11.76 11.40 -3.61
CA ASN A 35 12.52 10.53 -2.69
C ASN A 35 12.41 9.05 -3.09
N VAL A 36 11.21 8.57 -3.40
CA VAL A 36 11.02 7.19 -3.86
C VAL A 36 11.81 6.92 -5.14
N ASN A 37 11.76 7.83 -6.11
CA ASN A 37 12.53 7.70 -7.34
C ASN A 37 14.05 7.72 -7.11
N SER A 38 14.52 8.51 -6.14
CA SER A 38 15.93 8.53 -5.76
C SER A 38 16.39 7.15 -5.29
N GLU A 39 15.62 6.51 -4.39
CA GLU A 39 15.91 5.15 -3.91
C GLU A 39 15.83 4.11 -5.04
N LEU A 40 14.80 4.20 -5.88
CA LEU A 40 14.62 3.28 -7.01
C LEU A 40 15.76 3.33 -8.02
N ARG A 41 16.35 4.51 -8.25
CA ARG A 41 17.45 4.70 -9.20
C ARG A 41 18.74 3.99 -8.79
N SER A 42 18.91 3.64 -7.52
CA SER A 42 20.01 2.81 -7.05
C SER A 42 19.92 1.35 -7.53
N GLN A 43 18.76 0.93 -8.06
CA GLN A 43 18.50 -0.41 -8.54
C GLN A 43 18.54 -0.46 -10.08
N PRO A 44 18.89 -1.61 -10.69
CA PRO A 44 18.82 -1.78 -12.14
C PRO A 44 17.40 -1.55 -12.65
N LYS A 45 17.24 -0.84 -13.75
CA LYS A 45 15.92 -0.44 -14.30
C LYS A 45 14.99 -1.63 -14.58
N THR A 46 15.56 -2.76 -15.00
CA THR A 46 14.82 -3.98 -15.33
C THR A 46 14.21 -4.69 -14.12
N THR A 47 14.69 -4.38 -12.90
CA THR A 47 14.27 -5.04 -11.66
C THR A 47 13.63 -4.08 -10.66
N ARG A 48 13.29 -2.86 -11.10
CA ARG A 48 12.65 -1.87 -10.23
C ARG A 48 11.17 -2.16 -10.07
N PHE A 49 10.78 -2.41 -8.83
CA PHE A 49 9.38 -2.55 -8.43
C PHE A 49 9.09 -1.69 -7.21
N LEU A 50 7.93 -1.08 -7.20
CA LEU A 50 7.36 -0.44 -6.02
C LEU A 50 6.15 -1.24 -5.55
N ILE A 51 6.24 -1.88 -4.40
CA ILE A 51 5.11 -2.58 -3.79
C ILE A 51 4.31 -1.58 -2.97
N ASN A 52 3.11 -1.25 -3.44
CA ASN A 52 2.22 -0.33 -2.76
C ASN A 52 1.44 -1.04 -1.65
N LEU A 53 1.85 -0.85 -0.41
CA LEU A 53 1.15 -1.33 0.80
C LEU A 53 0.43 -0.19 1.55
N ALA A 54 0.39 1.02 0.98
CA ALA A 54 -0.36 2.12 1.54
C ALA A 54 -1.86 2.02 1.20
N SER A 55 -2.71 2.67 1.99
CA SER A 55 -4.11 2.88 1.58
C SER A 55 -4.18 3.88 0.42
N ASN A 56 -5.30 3.88 -0.31
CA ASN A 56 -5.50 4.82 -1.42
C ASN A 56 -5.34 6.27 -0.96
N GLU A 57 -5.82 6.61 0.24
CA GLU A 57 -5.69 7.93 0.83
C GLU A 57 -4.21 8.38 0.89
N TYR A 58 -3.34 7.54 1.44
CA TYR A 58 -1.93 7.88 1.57
C TYR A 58 -1.16 7.75 0.26
N PHE A 59 -1.46 6.73 -0.54
CA PHE A 59 -0.79 6.55 -1.83
C PHE A 59 -1.11 7.67 -2.83
N SER A 60 -2.24 8.34 -2.69
CA SER A 60 -2.59 9.51 -3.51
C SER A 60 -1.63 10.70 -3.32
N SER A 61 -0.78 10.70 -2.28
CA SER A 61 0.32 11.67 -2.13
C SER A 61 1.52 11.38 -3.04
N VAL A 62 1.57 10.19 -3.65
CA VAL A 62 2.58 9.81 -4.63
C VAL A 62 2.04 10.06 -6.04
N LYS A 63 2.85 10.70 -6.89
CA LYS A 63 2.54 10.86 -8.31
C LYS A 63 2.87 9.55 -9.04
N ALA A 64 1.92 8.61 -9.03
CA ALA A 64 2.15 7.24 -9.51
C ALA A 64 2.65 7.18 -10.96
N ASN A 65 2.15 8.07 -11.82
CA ASN A 65 2.58 8.20 -13.22
C ASN A 65 4.01 8.72 -13.40
N GLU A 66 4.64 9.24 -12.35
CA GLU A 66 6.01 9.76 -12.34
C GLU A 66 6.98 8.82 -11.60
N ILE A 67 6.52 7.68 -11.09
CA ILE A 67 7.37 6.66 -10.46
C ILE A 67 8.16 5.89 -11.52
N ASP A 68 9.48 5.87 -11.38
CA ASP A 68 10.41 5.17 -12.29
C ASP A 68 10.55 3.68 -11.93
N ALA A 69 9.41 3.00 -11.79
CA ALA A 69 9.33 1.56 -11.50
C ALA A 69 7.95 1.01 -11.88
N LYS A 70 7.83 -0.31 -12.00
CA LYS A 70 6.52 -0.98 -12.02
C LYS A 70 5.91 -0.93 -10.62
N ILE A 71 4.69 -0.40 -10.51
CA ILE A 71 3.94 -0.37 -9.25
C ILE A 71 3.08 -1.63 -9.18
N VAL A 72 3.21 -2.35 -8.07
CA VAL A 72 2.40 -3.54 -7.78
C VAL A 72 1.65 -3.34 -6.48
N THR A 73 0.34 -3.48 -6.51
CA THR A 73 -0.55 -3.25 -5.36
C THR A 73 -1.22 -4.55 -4.92
N PRO A 74 -0.84 -5.15 -3.79
CA PRO A 74 -1.58 -6.27 -3.22
C PRO A 74 -2.96 -5.84 -2.71
N GLN A 75 -4.00 -6.59 -3.10
CA GLN A 75 -5.37 -6.43 -2.66
C GLN A 75 -5.78 -7.59 -1.76
N PHE A 76 -6.34 -7.29 -0.60
CA PHE A 76 -6.76 -8.30 0.37
C PHE A 76 -8.28 -8.31 0.49
N LYS A 77 -8.89 -9.43 0.09
CA LYS A 77 -10.35 -9.60 0.10
C LYS A 77 -10.75 -10.68 1.10
N ASP A 78 -11.67 -10.34 1.98
CA ASP A 78 -12.27 -11.26 2.94
C ASP A 78 -13.67 -11.66 2.52
N TRP A 79 -14.03 -12.92 2.79
CA TRP A 79 -15.40 -13.41 2.58
C TRP A 79 -16.34 -12.76 3.56
N SER A 80 -17.35 -12.07 3.07
CA SER A 80 -18.37 -11.41 3.88
C SER A 80 -19.63 -11.14 3.08
N LYS A 81 -20.80 -11.48 3.64
CA LYS A 81 -22.09 -11.31 3.00
C LYS A 81 -22.11 -11.93 1.58
N ASP A 82 -21.75 -13.21 1.51
CA ASP A 82 -21.77 -14.08 0.32
C ASP A 82 -20.89 -13.63 -0.86
N ARG A 83 -19.86 -12.83 -0.58
CA ARG A 83 -18.86 -12.43 -1.58
C ARG A 83 -17.52 -12.07 -0.96
N TYR A 84 -16.46 -12.10 -1.79
CA TYR A 84 -15.15 -11.53 -1.44
C TYR A 84 -15.15 -10.04 -1.64
N ARG A 85 -14.67 -9.29 -0.64
CA ARG A 85 -14.56 -7.84 -0.68
C ARG A 85 -13.46 -7.33 0.22
N VAL A 86 -12.93 -6.15 -0.10
CA VAL A 86 -11.97 -5.46 0.76
C VAL A 86 -12.70 -4.95 2.00
N ILE A 87 -12.25 -5.40 3.18
CA ILE A 87 -12.70 -4.88 4.48
C ILE A 87 -11.54 -4.09 5.08
N SER A 88 -11.73 -2.80 5.21
CA SER A 88 -10.68 -1.81 5.55
C SER A 88 -9.79 -2.24 6.72
N PHE A 89 -10.39 -2.67 7.84
CA PHE A 89 -9.66 -3.11 9.02
C PHE A 89 -8.78 -4.33 8.75
N PHE A 90 -9.32 -5.34 8.07
CA PHE A 90 -8.57 -6.56 7.75
C PHE A 90 -7.50 -6.31 6.69
N ALA A 91 -7.82 -5.51 5.67
CA ALA A 91 -6.85 -5.12 4.64
C ALA A 91 -5.67 -4.34 5.23
N LYS A 92 -5.91 -3.43 6.19
CA LYS A 92 -4.85 -2.72 6.90
C LYS A 92 -3.90 -3.67 7.62
N ARG A 93 -4.45 -4.65 8.36
CA ARG A 93 -3.66 -5.68 9.04
C ARG A 93 -2.87 -6.54 8.03
N ALA A 94 -3.52 -6.98 6.96
CA ALA A 94 -2.90 -7.83 5.94
C ALA A 94 -1.73 -7.14 5.24
N ARG A 95 -1.84 -5.83 4.94
CA ARG A 95 -0.72 -5.05 4.39
C ARG A 95 0.48 -5.01 5.35
N GLY A 96 0.25 -4.87 6.66
CA GLY A 96 1.30 -4.96 7.67
C GLY A 96 1.97 -6.34 7.73
N LEU A 97 1.17 -7.41 7.63
CA LEU A 97 1.69 -8.78 7.56
C LEU A 97 2.51 -9.02 6.28
N MET A 98 2.05 -8.48 5.15
CA MET A 98 2.79 -8.55 3.88
C MET A 98 4.12 -7.81 3.98
N ALA A 99 4.16 -6.62 4.58
CA ALA A 99 5.42 -5.90 4.81
C ALA A 99 6.41 -6.73 5.63
N SER A 100 5.93 -7.35 6.72
CA SER A 100 6.75 -8.26 7.54
C SER A 100 7.25 -9.48 6.75
N TYR A 101 6.39 -10.05 5.90
CA TYR A 101 6.73 -11.18 5.04
C TYR A 101 7.84 -10.81 4.05
N ILE A 102 7.71 -9.67 3.38
CA ILE A 102 8.73 -9.15 2.45
C ILE A 102 10.08 -9.04 3.13
N ILE A 103 10.13 -8.42 4.30
CA ILE A 103 11.38 -8.18 5.03
C ILE A 103 11.99 -9.50 5.50
N LYS A 104 11.19 -10.36 6.16
CA LYS A 104 11.67 -11.63 6.73
C LYS A 104 12.18 -12.59 5.66
N ASN A 105 11.52 -12.66 4.52
CA ASN A 105 11.89 -13.58 3.44
C ASN A 105 12.81 -12.94 2.39
N LYS A 106 13.21 -11.67 2.59
CA LYS A 106 14.07 -10.93 1.67
C LYS A 106 13.56 -10.96 0.23
N ILE A 107 12.24 -10.79 0.07
CA ILE A 107 11.56 -10.82 -1.23
C ILE A 107 12.16 -9.76 -2.16
N LYS A 108 12.48 -10.16 -3.38
CA LYS A 108 13.13 -9.30 -4.39
C LYS A 108 12.25 -9.05 -5.61
N THR A 109 11.26 -9.89 -5.85
CA THR A 109 10.38 -9.79 -7.02
C THR A 109 8.92 -9.91 -6.64
N PRO A 110 8.00 -9.28 -7.40
CA PRO A 110 6.56 -9.43 -7.15
C PRO A 110 6.05 -10.88 -7.27
N ALA A 111 6.70 -11.70 -8.10
CA ALA A 111 6.33 -13.11 -8.26
C ALA A 111 6.47 -13.90 -6.95
N GLU A 112 7.46 -13.59 -6.13
CA GLU A 112 7.67 -14.26 -4.83
C GLU A 112 6.57 -13.91 -3.82
N LEU A 113 5.83 -12.82 -4.03
CA LEU A 113 4.68 -12.45 -3.17
C LEU A 113 3.52 -13.42 -3.30
N THR A 114 3.40 -14.13 -4.43
CA THR A 114 2.30 -15.08 -4.67
C THR A 114 2.28 -16.24 -3.67
N ALA A 115 3.41 -16.53 -3.04
CA ALA A 115 3.51 -17.52 -1.96
C ALA A 115 3.05 -17.03 -0.58
N PHE A 116 2.64 -15.76 -0.46
CA PHE A 116 2.13 -15.23 0.81
C PHE A 116 0.84 -15.94 1.22
N ASN A 117 0.86 -16.56 2.42
CA ASN A 117 -0.25 -17.32 2.99
C ASN A 117 -0.55 -16.99 4.46
N THR A 118 -0.03 -15.87 4.96
CA THR A 118 -0.16 -15.50 6.36
C THR A 118 -1.61 -15.15 6.72
N ASP A 119 -2.05 -15.54 7.90
CA ASP A 119 -3.40 -15.27 8.46
C ASP A 119 -4.54 -15.84 7.56
N GLY A 120 -4.27 -16.93 6.84
CA GLY A 120 -5.25 -17.63 6.01
C GLY A 120 -5.55 -16.97 4.66
N TYR A 121 -4.77 -15.97 4.26
CA TYR A 121 -4.84 -15.44 2.89
C TYR A 121 -4.18 -16.41 1.90
N SER A 122 -4.71 -16.46 0.70
CA SER A 122 -4.11 -17.17 -0.43
C SER A 122 -4.19 -16.34 -1.71
N PHE A 123 -3.19 -16.48 -2.55
CA PHE A 123 -3.12 -15.81 -3.84
C PHE A 123 -4.23 -16.31 -4.78
N CYS A 124 -4.86 -15.38 -5.49
CA CYS A 124 -5.91 -15.66 -6.48
C CYS A 124 -5.43 -15.19 -7.86
N ALA A 125 -4.92 -16.14 -8.65
CA ALA A 125 -4.36 -15.84 -9.97
C ALA A 125 -5.42 -15.28 -10.93
N ASP A 126 -6.63 -15.86 -10.92
CA ASP A 126 -7.72 -15.51 -11.84
C ASP A 126 -8.21 -14.05 -11.71
N GLU A 127 -8.00 -13.44 -10.53
CA GLU A 127 -8.38 -12.04 -10.28
C GLU A 127 -7.17 -11.11 -10.23
N SER A 128 -5.96 -11.62 -10.47
CA SER A 128 -4.72 -10.85 -10.42
C SER A 128 -4.26 -10.40 -11.79
N THR A 129 -3.54 -9.29 -11.81
CA THR A 129 -2.84 -8.75 -12.98
C THR A 129 -1.36 -8.53 -12.65
N GLU A 130 -0.55 -8.05 -13.60
CA GLU A 130 0.85 -7.68 -13.33
C GLU A 130 0.99 -6.53 -12.31
N SER A 131 -0.01 -5.66 -12.21
CA SER A 131 0.01 -4.49 -11.32
C SER A 131 -0.84 -4.65 -10.07
N GLU A 132 -1.70 -5.65 -10.00
CA GLU A 132 -2.60 -5.90 -8.87
C GLU A 132 -2.61 -7.38 -8.51
N LEU A 133 -2.11 -7.72 -7.32
CA LEU A 133 -2.08 -9.08 -6.81
C LEU A 133 -3.20 -9.29 -5.79
N VAL A 134 -4.17 -10.13 -6.12
CA VAL A 134 -5.33 -10.38 -5.27
C VAL A 134 -5.07 -11.56 -4.34
N PHE A 135 -5.29 -11.33 -3.05
CA PHE A 135 -5.25 -12.34 -1.99
C PHE A 135 -6.62 -12.46 -1.33
N LYS A 136 -7.09 -13.67 -1.17
CA LYS A 136 -8.41 -13.96 -0.61
C LYS A 136 -8.31 -14.75 0.68
N ARG A 137 -9.21 -14.47 1.60
CA ARG A 137 -9.38 -15.22 2.84
C ARG A 137 -10.84 -15.49 3.12
N LYS A 138 -11.14 -16.76 3.43
CA LYS A 138 -12.42 -17.15 3.99
C LYS A 138 -12.14 -17.71 5.40
N LYS A 139 -12.47 -16.95 6.44
CA LYS A 139 -12.42 -17.46 7.80
C LYS A 139 -13.56 -18.45 7.97
N GLU A 140 -13.24 -19.67 8.38
CA GLU A 140 -14.23 -20.60 8.92
C GLU A 140 -14.76 -20.00 10.22
N LYS A 141 -16.06 -20.17 10.45
CA LYS A 141 -16.74 -19.71 11.67
C LYS A 141 -16.35 -20.56 12.86
#